data_eeb8c0f0e097f3c0b05905b2d20d42f3
#
_entry.id   eeb8c0f0e097f3c0b05905b2d20d42f3
#
_cell.length_a   1.000
_cell.length_b   1.000
_cell.length_c   1.000
_cell.angle_alpha   90.00
_cell.angle_beta   90.00
_cell.angle_gamma   90.00
#
_symmetry.space_group_name_H-M   'P 1'
#
loop_
_entity.id
_entity.type
_entity.pdbx_description
1 polymer ?
#
loop_
_entity_poly.entity_id
_entity_poly.type
_entity_poly.pdbx_seq_one_letter_code
_entity_poly.pdbx_strand_id
1 'polypeptide(L)'
;MRADLTMSVADRSFGRALLTVAAAVAVLYGAAIPTLGRAEAAPADPIDTAMRACLARADRSTPAGQAQCMDAARASWEAAIDSAYRSIIANAPDKARRGWQESQKRWLTWREQEASLVHAVFATTDGSSYLIAEANVLLQPVRDRALQLRRAAAQFQAQATGVAASASDPKSEKKSSRMRSCTADAACEHALFDLNRYVHRLRVKLPAQSRTVLTRAQRAWRSYFDATAGLGSETDRVDLIGGRVATFKRLSDTVGGD
;
A
#
# COMPACT_ATOMS: atom_id res chain seq x y z
N MET A 1 40.89 29.12 -40.13
CA MET A 1 41.96 29.64 -39.28
C MET A 1 42.25 28.60 -38.24
N ARG A 2 43.41 28.02 -38.38
CA ARG A 2 44.11 27.11 -37.51
C ARG A 2 44.55 27.77 -36.23
N ALA A 3 44.63 27.06 -35.13
CA ALA A 3 45.76 27.05 -34.22
C ALA A 3 45.67 25.83 -33.28
N ASP A 4 46.50 24.85 -33.63
CA ASP A 4 47.06 23.84 -32.74
C ASP A 4 47.93 24.52 -31.69
N LEU A 5 48.02 23.96 -30.50
CA LEU A 5 49.21 24.00 -29.66
C LEU A 5 49.27 22.76 -28.77
N THR A 6 50.09 21.84 -29.21
CA THR A 6 50.80 20.77 -28.51
C THR A 6 51.93 21.35 -27.67
N MET A 7 52.28 20.66 -26.58
CA MET A 7 53.59 20.48 -25.93
C MET A 7 53.42 20.30 -24.43
N SER A 8 54.13 19.49 -23.68
CA SER A 8 55.29 18.61 -23.92
C SER A 8 55.52 17.84 -22.64
N VAL A 9 55.99 16.65 -22.81
CA VAL A 9 56.55 15.72 -21.81
C VAL A 9 57.82 16.31 -21.19
N ALA A 10 58.00 16.11 -19.87
CA ALA A 10 59.35 16.01 -19.26
C ALA A 10 59.31 15.17 -17.95
N ASP A 11 59.76 14.04 -18.11
CA ASP A 11 60.54 13.09 -17.42
C ASP A 11 61.63 13.71 -16.49
N ARG A 12 61.84 13.13 -15.32
CA ARG A 12 63.11 12.78 -14.73
C ARG A 12 63.03 12.22 -13.34
N SER A 13 63.35 10.98 -13.25
CA SER A 13 63.88 10.13 -12.18
C SER A 13 64.92 10.78 -11.27
N PHE A 14 65.01 10.30 -10.06
CA PHE A 14 66.16 9.84 -9.24
C PHE A 14 65.95 10.05 -7.73
N GLY A 15 66.22 9.02 -6.96
CA GLY A 15 66.55 9.13 -5.57
C GLY A 15 66.19 7.88 -4.72
N ARG A 16 67.06 6.91 -4.76
CA ARG A 16 67.09 5.74 -3.84
C ARG A 16 67.57 6.12 -2.42
N ALA A 17 67.07 5.34 -1.48
CA ALA A 17 67.64 4.93 -0.21
C ALA A 17 67.32 5.76 1.02
N LEU A 18 66.67 5.14 2.02
CA LEU A 18 67.34 4.58 3.20
C LEU A 18 66.31 3.93 4.14
N LEU A 19 66.62 2.69 4.51
CA LEU A 19 65.98 1.91 5.54
C LEU A 19 66.12 2.59 6.93
N THR A 20 65.00 2.69 7.68
CA THR A 20 65.03 2.63 9.14
C THR A 20 63.86 1.85 9.67
N VAL A 21 64.19 0.78 10.37
CA VAL A 21 63.29 -0.07 11.15
C VAL A 21 62.76 0.72 12.35
N ALA A 22 61.46 0.88 12.45
CA ALA A 22 60.81 1.28 13.68
C ALA A 22 59.67 0.30 13.97
N ALA A 23 59.89 -0.52 14.98
CA ALA A 23 58.91 -1.40 15.57
C ALA A 23 57.82 -0.54 16.22
N ALA A 24 56.62 -0.60 15.70
CA ALA A 24 55.47 0.08 16.31
C ALA A 24 54.51 -0.97 16.90
N VAL A 25 54.32 -0.85 18.20
CA VAL A 25 53.35 -1.54 19.04
C VAL A 25 51.95 -1.32 18.48
N ALA A 26 51.35 -2.36 17.93
CA ALA A 26 49.96 -2.35 17.53
C ALA A 26 49.06 -2.50 18.78
N VAL A 27 48.58 -1.39 19.29
CA VAL A 27 47.49 -1.38 20.27
C VAL A 27 46.20 -1.78 19.51
N LEU A 28 45.72 -2.98 19.80
CA LEU A 28 44.45 -3.51 19.32
C LEU A 28 43.29 -2.72 19.98
N TYR A 29 42.93 -1.59 19.44
CA TYR A 29 41.60 -1.03 19.66
C TYR A 29 40.65 -1.76 18.75
N GLY A 30 39.99 -2.79 19.28
CA GLY A 30 38.82 -3.40 18.66
C GLY A 30 37.68 -2.40 18.61
N ALA A 31 37.64 -1.59 17.56
CA ALA A 31 36.45 -0.84 17.22
C ALA A 31 35.35 -1.85 16.79
N ALA A 32 34.50 -2.21 17.73
CA ALA A 32 33.21 -2.86 17.41
C ALA A 32 32.44 -1.88 16.51
N ILE A 33 32.55 -2.07 15.20
CA ILE A 33 31.67 -1.39 14.23
C ILE A 33 30.28 -1.96 14.52
N PRO A 34 29.30 -1.13 14.98
CA PRO A 34 27.94 -1.60 15.08
C PRO A 34 27.53 -2.00 13.65
N THR A 35 27.35 -3.29 13.42
CA THR A 35 26.67 -3.77 12.24
C THR A 35 25.28 -3.14 12.30
N LEU A 36 25.06 -2.07 11.53
CA LEU A 36 23.72 -1.56 11.24
C LEU A 36 22.93 -2.77 10.74
N GLY A 37 22.11 -3.33 11.63
CA GLY A 37 21.23 -4.44 11.31
C GLY A 37 20.43 -4.01 10.09
N ARG A 38 20.75 -4.64 8.95
CA ARG A 38 19.96 -4.48 7.74
C ARG A 38 18.56 -4.95 8.14
N ALA A 39 17.62 -4.02 8.25
CA ALA A 39 16.24 -4.37 8.48
C ALA A 39 15.88 -5.31 7.32
N GLU A 40 15.80 -6.61 7.61
CA GLU A 40 15.40 -7.61 6.65
C GLU A 40 13.97 -7.26 6.24
N ALA A 41 13.80 -6.87 4.97
CA ALA A 41 12.48 -6.51 4.44
C ALA A 41 11.56 -7.71 4.67
N ALA A 42 10.43 -7.49 5.33
CA ALA A 42 9.46 -8.54 5.57
C ALA A 42 9.19 -9.31 4.27
N PRO A 43 9.14 -10.65 4.31
CA PRO A 43 8.94 -11.45 3.11
C PRO A 43 7.66 -11.00 2.40
N ALA A 44 7.76 -10.87 1.08
CA ALA A 44 6.62 -10.45 0.28
C ALA A 44 5.48 -11.47 0.41
N ASP A 45 4.23 -10.97 0.44
CA ASP A 45 3.05 -11.84 0.52
C ASP A 45 3.06 -12.92 -0.58
N PRO A 46 2.72 -14.18 -0.27
CA PRO A 46 2.70 -15.26 -1.25
C PRO A 46 1.82 -14.97 -2.47
N ILE A 47 0.68 -14.28 -2.29
CA ILE A 47 -0.23 -13.92 -3.40
C ILE A 47 0.44 -12.89 -4.32
N ASP A 48 1.10 -11.86 -3.76
CA ASP A 48 1.86 -10.89 -4.53
C ASP A 48 3.05 -11.55 -5.24
N THR A 49 3.67 -12.55 -4.62
CA THR A 49 4.78 -13.30 -5.21
C THR A 49 4.31 -14.15 -6.39
N ALA A 50 3.19 -14.85 -6.25
CA ALA A 50 2.56 -15.63 -7.32
C ALA A 50 2.13 -14.73 -8.49
N MET A 51 1.55 -13.56 -8.20
CA MET A 51 1.21 -12.56 -9.23
C MET A 51 2.44 -12.11 -10.01
N ARG A 52 3.53 -11.75 -9.33
CA ARG A 52 4.78 -11.35 -10.00
C ARG A 52 5.36 -12.47 -10.84
N ALA A 53 5.34 -13.71 -10.35
CA ALA A 53 5.78 -14.88 -11.11
C ALA A 53 4.92 -15.10 -12.38
N CYS A 54 3.59 -14.90 -12.29
CA CYS A 54 2.70 -14.94 -13.45
C CYS A 54 3.06 -13.85 -14.47
N LEU A 55 3.24 -12.60 -14.02
CA LEU A 55 3.56 -11.45 -14.87
C LEU A 55 4.92 -11.58 -15.58
N ALA A 56 5.87 -12.33 -14.99
CA ALA A 56 7.19 -12.58 -15.58
C ALA A 56 7.21 -13.65 -16.67
N ARG A 57 6.11 -14.35 -16.90
CA ARG A 57 6.03 -15.42 -17.90
C ARG A 57 5.92 -14.85 -19.33
N ALA A 58 6.67 -15.43 -20.25
CA ALA A 58 6.67 -15.00 -21.67
C ALA A 58 5.28 -15.16 -22.33
N ASP A 59 4.54 -16.24 -21.98
CA ASP A 59 3.19 -16.48 -22.50
C ASP A 59 2.12 -15.54 -21.91
N ARG A 60 2.49 -14.67 -20.97
CA ARG A 60 1.64 -13.63 -20.35
C ARG A 60 2.08 -12.20 -20.67
N SER A 61 2.97 -12.02 -21.64
CA SER A 61 3.53 -10.71 -22.00
C SER A 61 2.54 -9.75 -22.67
N THR A 62 1.41 -10.26 -23.18
CA THR A 62 0.36 -9.40 -23.75
C THR A 62 -0.42 -8.65 -22.65
N PRO A 63 -0.99 -7.46 -22.93
CA PRO A 63 -1.83 -6.75 -21.97
C PRO A 63 -2.96 -7.61 -21.38
N ALA A 64 -3.62 -8.40 -22.21
CA ALA A 64 -4.66 -9.33 -21.74
C ALA A 64 -4.10 -10.44 -20.84
N GLY A 65 -2.92 -10.99 -21.16
CA GLY A 65 -2.24 -11.99 -20.33
C GLY A 65 -1.84 -11.42 -18.97
N GLN A 66 -1.34 -10.19 -18.93
CA GLN A 66 -0.99 -9.51 -17.68
C GLN A 66 -2.23 -9.17 -16.84
N ALA A 67 -3.32 -8.71 -17.46
CA ALA A 67 -4.60 -8.50 -16.77
C ALA A 67 -5.12 -9.81 -16.14
N GLN A 68 -5.03 -10.94 -16.84
CA GLN A 68 -5.39 -12.25 -16.29
C GLN A 68 -4.57 -12.63 -15.04
N CYS A 69 -3.26 -12.30 -14.99
CA CYS A 69 -2.45 -12.52 -13.79
C CYS A 69 -2.95 -11.70 -12.60
N MET A 70 -3.38 -10.45 -12.84
CA MET A 70 -3.95 -9.60 -11.81
C MET A 70 -5.33 -10.08 -11.34
N ASP A 71 -6.18 -10.56 -12.25
CA ASP A 71 -7.48 -11.16 -11.94
C ASP A 71 -7.33 -12.42 -11.09
N ALA A 72 -6.37 -13.29 -11.42
CA ALA A 72 -6.05 -14.48 -10.61
C ALA A 72 -5.57 -14.10 -9.21
N ALA A 73 -4.73 -13.06 -9.08
CA ALA A 73 -4.32 -12.53 -7.79
C ALA A 73 -5.50 -11.95 -7.01
N ARG A 74 -6.41 -11.22 -7.68
CA ARG A 74 -7.63 -10.69 -7.07
C ARG A 74 -8.51 -11.81 -6.50
N ALA A 75 -8.73 -12.89 -7.23
CA ALA A 75 -9.47 -14.07 -6.74
C ALA A 75 -8.79 -14.70 -5.51
N SER A 76 -7.46 -14.78 -5.51
CA SER A 76 -6.70 -15.29 -4.35
C SER A 76 -6.83 -14.38 -3.13
N TRP A 77 -6.83 -13.05 -3.33
CA TRP A 77 -7.08 -12.08 -2.27
C TRP A 77 -8.52 -12.13 -1.75
N GLU A 78 -9.52 -12.41 -2.59
CA GLU A 78 -10.91 -12.64 -2.18
C GLU A 78 -11.02 -13.86 -1.26
N ALA A 79 -10.36 -14.97 -1.59
CA ALA A 79 -10.29 -16.13 -0.71
C ALA A 79 -9.61 -15.82 0.63
N ALA A 80 -8.58 -14.93 0.61
CA ALA A 80 -7.93 -14.46 1.82
C ALA A 80 -8.85 -13.57 2.69
N ILE A 81 -9.70 -12.74 2.09
CA ILE A 81 -10.75 -11.99 2.79
C ILE A 81 -11.68 -12.94 3.53
N ASP A 82 -12.20 -13.96 2.85
CA ASP A 82 -13.13 -14.92 3.43
C ASP A 82 -12.52 -15.68 4.61
N SER A 83 -11.27 -16.11 4.47
CA SER A 83 -10.54 -16.80 5.53
C SER A 83 -10.33 -15.90 6.76
N ALA A 84 -9.82 -14.68 6.54
CA ALA A 84 -9.55 -13.74 7.62
C ALA A 84 -10.84 -13.28 8.31
N TYR A 85 -11.90 -13.04 7.54
CA TYR A 85 -13.21 -12.67 8.08
C TYR A 85 -13.79 -13.78 8.97
N ARG A 86 -13.76 -15.05 8.53
CA ARG A 86 -14.18 -16.18 9.37
C ARG A 86 -13.40 -16.25 10.69
N SER A 87 -12.09 -16.01 10.64
CA SER A 87 -11.26 -15.96 11.84
C SER A 87 -11.68 -14.84 12.80
N ILE A 88 -11.99 -13.64 12.30
CA ILE A 88 -12.51 -12.54 13.11
C ILE A 88 -13.84 -12.94 13.78
N ILE A 89 -14.77 -13.51 13.00
CA ILE A 89 -16.09 -13.92 13.53
C ILE A 89 -15.96 -14.97 14.63
N ALA A 90 -14.99 -15.87 14.52
CA ALA A 90 -14.75 -16.90 15.52
C ALA A 90 -14.10 -16.38 16.81
N ASN A 91 -13.20 -15.39 16.71
CA ASN A 91 -12.32 -15.01 17.83
C ASN A 91 -12.61 -13.63 18.44
N ALA A 92 -13.34 -12.75 17.73
CA ALA A 92 -13.59 -11.40 18.21
C ALA A 92 -14.69 -11.36 19.30
N PRO A 93 -14.56 -10.48 20.30
CA PRO A 93 -15.66 -10.20 21.25
C PRO A 93 -16.91 -9.69 20.52
N ASP A 94 -18.10 -9.91 21.09
CA ASP A 94 -19.39 -9.63 20.46
C ASP A 94 -19.52 -8.22 19.86
N LYS A 95 -19.07 -7.21 20.60
CA LYS A 95 -19.11 -5.82 20.11
C LYS A 95 -18.25 -5.63 18.86
N ALA A 96 -17.03 -6.14 18.88
CA ALA A 96 -16.11 -6.05 17.74
C ALA A 96 -16.63 -6.89 16.56
N ARG A 97 -17.15 -8.09 16.83
CA ARG A 97 -17.74 -8.97 15.83
C ARG A 97 -18.86 -8.28 15.04
N ARG A 98 -19.80 -7.65 15.73
CA ARG A 98 -20.87 -6.86 15.08
C ARG A 98 -20.33 -5.72 14.23
N GLY A 99 -19.30 -5.01 14.72
CA GLY A 99 -18.64 -3.95 13.97
C GLY A 99 -18.02 -4.47 12.67
N TRP A 100 -17.29 -5.59 12.73
CA TRP A 100 -16.68 -6.20 11.54
C TRP A 100 -17.70 -6.79 10.56
N GLN A 101 -18.85 -7.30 11.06
CA GLN A 101 -19.97 -7.75 10.21
C GLN A 101 -20.55 -6.58 9.39
N GLU A 102 -20.84 -5.46 10.06
CA GLU A 102 -21.35 -4.27 9.36
C GLU A 102 -20.31 -3.71 8.38
N SER A 103 -19.03 -3.61 8.80
CA SER A 103 -17.93 -3.20 7.93
C SER A 103 -17.83 -4.07 6.67
N GLN A 104 -17.92 -5.40 6.81
CA GLN A 104 -17.86 -6.32 5.66
C GLN A 104 -19.04 -6.15 4.71
N LYS A 105 -20.25 -6.01 5.26
CA LYS A 105 -21.45 -5.74 4.46
C LYS A 105 -21.33 -4.46 3.64
N ARG A 106 -20.85 -3.37 4.27
CA ARG A 106 -20.66 -2.08 3.59
C ARG A 106 -19.54 -2.13 2.55
N TRP A 107 -18.46 -2.89 2.85
CA TRP A 107 -17.37 -3.10 1.90
C TRP A 107 -17.84 -3.80 0.62
N LEU A 108 -18.66 -4.85 0.74
CA LEU A 108 -19.22 -5.57 -0.43
C LEU A 108 -20.04 -4.63 -1.31
N THR A 109 -20.92 -3.82 -0.69
CA THR A 109 -21.73 -2.82 -1.44
C THR A 109 -20.82 -1.78 -2.11
N TRP A 110 -19.80 -1.27 -1.41
CA TRP A 110 -18.89 -0.31 -2.01
C TRP A 110 -18.10 -0.93 -3.18
N ARG A 111 -17.57 -2.13 -3.03
CA ARG A 111 -16.81 -2.82 -4.07
C ARG A 111 -17.56 -2.91 -5.40
N GLU A 112 -18.85 -3.22 -5.37
CA GLU A 112 -19.72 -3.26 -6.58
C GLU A 112 -19.84 -1.88 -7.23
N GLN A 113 -20.09 -0.86 -6.43
CA GLN A 113 -20.21 0.51 -6.93
C GLN A 113 -18.85 1.05 -7.43
N GLU A 114 -17.76 0.63 -6.81
CA GLU A 114 -16.41 1.00 -7.23
C GLU A 114 -16.06 0.36 -8.58
N ALA A 115 -16.35 -0.92 -8.78
CA ALA A 115 -16.14 -1.59 -10.04
C ALA A 115 -16.90 -0.87 -11.17
N SER A 116 -18.15 -0.46 -10.92
CA SER A 116 -18.94 0.33 -11.87
C SER A 116 -18.28 1.67 -12.22
N LEU A 117 -17.67 2.36 -11.23
CA LEU A 117 -16.94 3.61 -11.46
C LEU A 117 -15.67 3.37 -12.28
N VAL A 118 -14.89 2.35 -11.93
CA VAL A 118 -13.66 1.98 -12.64
C VAL A 118 -13.99 1.70 -14.11
N HIS A 119 -14.96 0.84 -14.40
CA HIS A 119 -15.40 0.56 -15.78
C HIS A 119 -15.86 1.83 -16.52
N ALA A 120 -16.60 2.72 -15.85
CA ALA A 120 -17.04 3.97 -16.47
C ALA A 120 -15.88 4.93 -16.80
N VAL A 121 -14.79 4.90 -16.03
CA VAL A 121 -13.57 5.66 -16.31
C VAL A 121 -12.80 5.03 -17.48
N PHE A 122 -12.55 3.73 -17.42
CA PHE A 122 -11.77 3.04 -18.46
C PHE A 122 -12.54 2.93 -19.80
N ALA A 123 -13.85 3.05 -19.81
CA ALA A 123 -14.64 3.22 -21.03
C ALA A 123 -14.38 4.56 -21.76
N THR A 124 -13.62 5.49 -21.19
CA THR A 124 -13.18 6.75 -21.81
C THR A 124 -11.77 6.67 -22.39
N THR A 125 -11.13 5.51 -22.35
CA THR A 125 -9.75 5.30 -22.82
C THR A 125 -9.72 4.42 -24.04
N ASP A 126 -8.70 4.60 -24.87
CA ASP A 126 -8.41 3.79 -26.05
C ASP A 126 -7.09 3.04 -25.88
N GLY A 127 -7.05 1.80 -26.37
CA GLY A 127 -5.83 0.99 -26.38
C GLY A 127 -5.78 -0.11 -25.29
N SER A 128 -5.11 -1.20 -25.65
CA SER A 128 -5.03 -2.42 -24.84
C SER A 128 -4.18 -2.27 -23.55
N SER A 129 -3.31 -1.26 -23.48
CA SER A 129 -2.50 -0.97 -22.29
C SER A 129 -3.35 -0.62 -21.08
N TYR A 130 -4.53 -0.06 -21.29
CA TYR A 130 -5.45 0.28 -20.20
C TYR A 130 -6.10 -0.93 -19.54
N LEU A 131 -6.12 -2.11 -20.18
CA LEU A 131 -6.56 -3.36 -19.55
C LEU A 131 -5.76 -3.70 -18.29
N ILE A 132 -4.44 -3.48 -18.32
CA ILE A 132 -3.57 -3.73 -17.17
C ILE A 132 -3.86 -2.72 -16.06
N ALA A 133 -4.02 -1.44 -16.42
CA ALA A 133 -4.31 -0.38 -15.47
C ALA A 133 -5.67 -0.60 -14.78
N GLU A 134 -6.71 -0.99 -15.52
CA GLU A 134 -8.02 -1.32 -15.00
C GLU A 134 -7.98 -2.51 -14.05
N ALA A 135 -7.36 -3.62 -14.46
CA ALA A 135 -7.19 -4.81 -13.62
C ALA A 135 -6.46 -4.48 -12.31
N ASN A 136 -5.42 -3.63 -12.37
CA ASN A 136 -4.70 -3.18 -11.19
C ASN A 136 -5.58 -2.32 -10.26
N VAL A 137 -6.36 -1.39 -10.80
CA VAL A 137 -7.26 -0.55 -9.98
C VAL A 137 -8.35 -1.40 -9.31
N LEU A 138 -8.86 -2.43 -9.96
CA LEU A 138 -9.84 -3.36 -9.39
C LEU A 138 -9.23 -4.30 -8.33
N LEU A 139 -7.96 -4.65 -8.46
CA LEU A 139 -7.23 -5.51 -7.53
C LEU A 139 -6.96 -4.82 -6.19
N GLN A 140 -6.52 -3.54 -6.20
CA GLN A 140 -6.00 -2.87 -5.00
C GLN A 140 -6.99 -2.85 -3.82
N PRO A 141 -8.27 -2.47 -3.94
CA PRO A 141 -9.18 -2.44 -2.80
C PRO A 141 -9.45 -3.84 -2.22
N VAL A 142 -9.35 -4.90 -3.02
CA VAL A 142 -9.50 -6.29 -2.56
C VAL A 142 -8.28 -6.71 -1.75
N ARG A 143 -7.07 -6.43 -2.25
CA ARG A 143 -5.81 -6.66 -1.55
C ARG A 143 -5.76 -5.91 -0.21
N ASP A 144 -6.08 -4.62 -0.22
CA ASP A 144 -6.06 -3.77 0.98
C ASP A 144 -7.04 -4.29 2.04
N ARG A 145 -8.24 -4.72 1.61
CA ARG A 145 -9.22 -5.34 2.51
C ARG A 145 -8.73 -6.64 3.12
N ALA A 146 -8.13 -7.51 2.32
CA ALA A 146 -7.57 -8.78 2.81
C ALA A 146 -6.49 -8.53 3.86
N LEU A 147 -5.57 -7.61 3.61
CA LEU A 147 -4.52 -7.24 4.55
C LEU A 147 -5.07 -6.63 5.83
N GLN A 148 -6.09 -5.77 5.74
CA GLN A 148 -6.79 -5.20 6.90
C GLN A 148 -7.42 -6.30 7.77
N LEU A 149 -8.17 -7.22 7.15
CA LEU A 149 -8.83 -8.31 7.89
C LEU A 149 -7.83 -9.30 8.48
N ARG A 150 -6.72 -9.61 7.79
CA ARG A 150 -5.64 -10.46 8.32
C ARG A 150 -5.01 -9.85 9.58
N ARG A 151 -4.74 -8.52 9.58
CA ARG A 151 -4.21 -7.83 10.77
C ARG A 151 -5.19 -7.93 11.93
N ALA A 152 -6.46 -7.65 11.70
CA ALA A 152 -7.49 -7.74 12.74
C ALA A 152 -7.66 -9.18 13.26
N ALA A 153 -7.68 -10.18 12.39
CA ALA A 153 -7.75 -11.59 12.76
C ALA A 153 -6.57 -12.00 13.66
N ALA A 154 -5.35 -11.61 13.27
CA ALA A 154 -4.15 -11.90 14.06
C ALA A 154 -4.20 -11.26 15.45
N GLN A 155 -4.71 -10.03 15.57
CA GLN A 155 -4.89 -9.35 16.85
C GLN A 155 -5.88 -10.11 17.76
N PHE A 156 -7.03 -10.54 17.25
CA PHE A 156 -8.01 -11.29 18.04
C PHE A 156 -7.50 -12.69 18.41
N GLN A 157 -6.77 -13.36 17.55
CA GLN A 157 -6.12 -14.63 17.87
C GLN A 157 -5.09 -14.48 18.99
N ALA A 158 -4.23 -13.45 18.92
CA ALA A 158 -3.24 -13.17 19.96
C ALA A 158 -3.89 -12.88 21.31
N GLN A 159 -5.01 -12.15 21.31
CA GLN A 159 -5.79 -11.89 22.54
C GLN A 159 -6.41 -13.17 23.11
N ALA A 160 -6.97 -14.04 22.25
CA ALA A 160 -7.57 -15.31 22.66
C ALA A 160 -6.56 -16.30 23.24
N THR A 161 -5.30 -16.28 22.76
CA THR A 161 -4.23 -17.16 23.25
C THR A 161 -3.45 -16.62 24.44
N GLY A 162 -3.77 -15.42 24.92
CA GLY A 162 -3.07 -14.76 26.04
C GLY A 162 -1.66 -14.25 25.69
N VAL A 163 -1.18 -14.44 24.45
CA VAL A 163 0.15 -14.00 23.99
C VAL A 163 0.28 -12.47 24.04
N ALA A 164 -0.82 -11.75 23.83
CA ALA A 164 -0.85 -10.29 23.90
C ALA A 164 -0.60 -9.74 25.33
N ALA A 165 -0.91 -10.50 26.36
CA ALA A 165 -0.71 -10.08 27.76
C ALA A 165 0.77 -10.03 28.17
N SER A 166 1.64 -10.78 27.50
CA SER A 166 3.08 -10.83 27.81
C SER A 166 3.90 -9.72 27.15
N ALA A 167 3.34 -9.02 26.17
CA ALA A 167 4.02 -7.96 25.43
C ALA A 167 3.62 -6.53 25.86
N SER A 168 2.62 -6.40 26.71
CA SER A 168 2.09 -5.11 27.16
C SER A 168 2.66 -4.76 28.55
N ASP A 169 3.45 -3.69 28.62
CA ASP A 169 3.84 -3.06 29.88
C ASP A 169 2.55 -2.68 30.64
N PRO A 170 2.34 -3.12 31.92
CA PRO A 170 1.10 -2.84 32.68
C PRO A 170 0.79 -1.35 32.85
N LYS A 171 1.73 -0.45 32.56
CA LYS A 171 1.51 0.99 32.53
C LYS A 171 0.90 1.51 31.22
N SER A 172 0.92 0.72 30.14
CA SER A 172 0.37 1.09 28.83
C SER A 172 -1.14 0.80 28.71
N GLU A 173 -1.70 -0.09 29.53
CA GLU A 173 -3.09 -0.55 29.44
C GLU A 173 -4.15 0.49 29.88
N LYS A 174 -3.74 1.57 30.53
CA LYS A 174 -4.70 2.53 31.12
C LYS A 174 -5.13 3.68 30.20
N LYS A 175 -4.69 3.70 28.95
CA LYS A 175 -5.12 4.71 27.98
C LYS A 175 -5.58 4.03 26.68
N SER A 176 -6.72 3.33 26.74
CA SER A 176 -7.58 3.17 25.55
C SER A 176 -7.96 4.59 25.11
N SER A 177 -7.05 5.22 24.39
CA SER A 177 -7.22 6.56 23.85
C SER A 177 -8.42 6.49 22.92
N ARG A 178 -9.53 7.13 23.32
CA ARG A 178 -10.67 7.33 22.42
C ARG A 178 -10.10 7.91 21.14
N MET A 179 -10.36 7.25 20.01
CA MET A 179 -9.91 7.74 18.70
C MET A 179 -10.26 9.23 18.54
N ARG A 180 -9.27 10.05 18.23
CA ARG A 180 -9.48 11.49 18.01
C ARG A 180 -10.43 11.70 16.82
N SER A 181 -11.23 12.77 16.86
CA SER A 181 -11.98 13.19 15.66
C SER A 181 -10.99 13.50 14.52
N CYS A 182 -11.41 13.33 13.28
CA CYS A 182 -10.55 13.65 12.14
C CYS A 182 -10.14 15.14 12.13
N THR A 183 -11.00 16.03 12.61
CA THR A 183 -10.71 17.47 12.78
C THR A 183 -9.67 17.78 13.87
N ALA A 184 -9.40 16.83 14.77
CA ALA A 184 -8.35 16.94 15.80
C ALA A 184 -7.09 16.14 15.44
N ASP A 185 -7.04 15.57 14.24
CA ASP A 185 -5.94 14.76 13.71
C ASP A 185 -5.52 15.36 12.37
N ALA A 186 -4.42 16.11 12.35
CA ALA A 186 -3.94 16.83 11.17
C ALA A 186 -3.70 15.90 9.96
N ALA A 187 -3.24 14.66 10.18
CA ALA A 187 -3.04 13.70 9.11
C ALA A 187 -4.37 13.28 8.47
N CYS A 188 -5.39 13.03 9.31
CA CYS A 188 -6.73 12.69 8.83
C CYS A 188 -7.39 13.87 8.10
N GLU A 189 -7.29 15.09 8.64
CA GLU A 189 -7.84 16.29 8.01
C GLU A 189 -7.21 16.55 6.65
N HIS A 190 -5.88 16.48 6.55
CA HIS A 190 -5.16 16.63 5.29
C HIS A 190 -5.55 15.56 4.26
N ALA A 191 -5.67 14.30 4.68
CA ALA A 191 -6.08 13.23 3.79
C ALA A 191 -7.52 13.42 3.26
N LEU A 192 -8.45 13.92 4.09
CA LEU A 192 -9.81 14.28 3.65
C LEU A 192 -9.83 15.47 2.70
N PHE A 193 -8.97 16.48 2.91
CA PHE A 193 -8.83 17.59 1.98
C PHE A 193 -8.38 17.10 0.61
N ASP A 194 -7.35 16.26 0.55
CA ASP A 194 -6.87 15.67 -0.69
C ASP A 194 -7.95 14.80 -1.36
N LEU A 195 -8.67 13.99 -0.60
CA LEU A 195 -9.78 13.20 -1.12
C LEU A 195 -10.82 14.08 -1.82
N ASN A 196 -11.25 15.16 -1.17
CA ASN A 196 -12.25 16.07 -1.75
C ASN A 196 -11.74 16.73 -3.03
N ARG A 197 -10.44 17.11 -3.06
CA ARG A 197 -9.79 17.68 -4.25
C ARG A 197 -9.81 16.70 -5.43
N TYR A 198 -9.45 15.43 -5.22
CA TYR A 198 -9.42 14.43 -6.29
C TYR A 198 -10.80 13.95 -6.72
N VAL A 199 -11.78 13.90 -5.80
CA VAL A 199 -13.19 13.67 -6.15
C VAL A 199 -13.70 14.78 -7.09
N HIS A 200 -13.40 16.03 -6.76
CA HIS A 200 -13.77 17.18 -7.62
C HIS A 200 -13.08 17.10 -8.98
N ARG A 201 -11.77 16.84 -9.01
CA ARG A 201 -10.97 16.72 -10.24
C ARG A 201 -11.54 15.62 -11.16
N LEU A 202 -11.83 14.43 -10.62
CA LEU A 202 -12.42 13.34 -11.38
C LEU A 202 -13.81 13.71 -11.90
N ARG A 203 -14.65 14.34 -11.05
CA ARG A 203 -16.00 14.76 -11.44
C ARG A 203 -16.00 15.72 -12.62
N VAL A 204 -15.06 16.66 -12.67
CA VAL A 204 -14.94 17.63 -13.78
C VAL A 204 -14.56 16.93 -15.08
N LYS A 205 -13.61 15.98 -15.01
CA LYS A 205 -13.12 15.24 -16.18
C LYS A 205 -14.13 14.23 -16.74
N LEU A 206 -14.94 13.62 -15.87
CA LEU A 206 -15.89 12.57 -16.27
C LEU A 206 -17.00 13.09 -17.18
N PRO A 207 -17.39 12.30 -18.20
CA PRO A 207 -18.61 12.55 -18.98
C PRO A 207 -19.84 12.70 -18.07
N ALA A 208 -20.79 13.54 -18.46
CA ALA A 208 -21.96 13.89 -17.63
C ALA A 208 -22.74 12.65 -17.14
N GLN A 209 -22.93 11.64 -18.02
CA GLN A 209 -23.61 10.38 -17.70
C GLN A 209 -22.90 9.56 -16.61
N SER A 210 -21.57 9.64 -16.51
CA SER A 210 -20.77 8.87 -15.55
C SER A 210 -20.70 9.53 -14.16
N ARG A 211 -21.10 10.81 -14.02
CA ARG A 211 -21.04 11.53 -12.73
C ARG A 211 -21.97 10.96 -11.68
N THR A 212 -23.09 10.35 -12.08
CA THR A 212 -23.99 9.65 -11.15
C THR A 212 -23.35 8.39 -10.60
N VAL A 213 -22.54 7.67 -11.41
CA VAL A 213 -21.79 6.49 -10.98
C VAL A 213 -20.75 6.89 -9.93
N LEU A 214 -19.99 7.98 -10.17
CA LEU A 214 -19.04 8.54 -9.20
C LEU A 214 -19.75 8.88 -7.88
N THR A 215 -20.91 9.53 -7.94
CA THR A 215 -21.66 9.91 -6.73
C THR A 215 -22.09 8.68 -5.91
N ARG A 216 -22.55 7.61 -6.59
CA ARG A 216 -22.94 6.35 -5.95
C ARG A 216 -21.73 5.65 -5.32
N ALA A 217 -20.61 5.50 -6.05
CA ALA A 217 -19.41 4.89 -5.55
C ALA A 217 -18.86 5.66 -4.32
N GLN A 218 -18.87 6.99 -4.35
CA GLN A 218 -18.40 7.79 -3.22
C GLN A 218 -19.32 7.71 -2.00
N ARG A 219 -20.64 7.62 -2.20
CA ARG A 219 -21.58 7.41 -1.09
C ARG A 219 -21.39 6.03 -0.45
N ALA A 220 -21.25 4.99 -1.26
CA ALA A 220 -20.99 3.63 -0.77
C ALA A 220 -19.66 3.54 -0.02
N TRP A 221 -18.60 4.19 -0.53
CA TRP A 221 -17.31 4.27 0.17
C TRP A 221 -17.44 4.98 1.52
N ARG A 222 -18.14 6.10 1.61
CA ARG A 222 -18.36 6.79 2.90
C ARG A 222 -19.05 5.88 3.91
N SER A 223 -20.09 5.17 3.49
CA SER A 223 -20.80 4.21 4.35
C SER A 223 -19.87 3.08 4.84
N TYR A 224 -18.98 2.57 3.98
CA TYR A 224 -17.94 1.62 4.36
C TYR A 224 -16.93 2.24 5.32
N PHE A 225 -16.43 3.43 5.03
CA PHE A 225 -15.50 4.17 5.87
C PHE A 225 -16.06 4.39 7.28
N ASP A 226 -17.29 4.89 7.38
CA ASP A 226 -17.95 5.15 8.68
C ASP A 226 -18.11 3.87 9.52
N ALA A 227 -18.42 2.74 8.87
CA ALA A 227 -18.52 1.45 9.53
C ALA A 227 -17.17 0.83 9.93
N THR A 228 -16.06 1.30 9.36
CA THR A 228 -14.75 0.64 9.47
C THR A 228 -13.73 1.46 10.26
N ALA A 229 -13.74 2.78 10.12
CA ALA A 229 -12.71 3.68 10.65
C ALA A 229 -12.53 3.58 12.17
N GLY A 230 -13.57 3.20 12.91
CA GLY A 230 -13.53 3.00 14.37
C GLY A 230 -13.10 1.61 14.83
N LEU A 231 -12.83 0.68 13.92
CA LEU A 231 -12.47 -0.72 14.24
C LEU A 231 -10.96 -0.96 14.34
N GLY A 232 -10.16 -0.03 13.81
CA GLY A 232 -8.71 -0.07 13.82
C GLY A 232 -8.09 1.12 14.58
N SER A 233 -6.82 1.41 14.29
CA SER A 233 -6.07 2.55 14.82
C SER A 233 -6.38 3.85 14.06
N GLU A 234 -5.87 4.98 14.58
CA GLU A 234 -5.89 6.27 13.86
C GLU A 234 -5.12 6.18 12.53
N THR A 235 -4.01 5.44 12.51
CA THR A 235 -3.24 5.16 11.29
C THR A 235 -4.07 4.38 10.28
N ASP A 236 -4.76 3.30 10.68
CA ASP A 236 -5.62 2.53 9.77
C ASP A 236 -6.72 3.40 9.15
N ARG A 237 -7.24 4.37 9.90
CA ARG A 237 -8.23 5.34 9.41
C ARG A 237 -7.63 6.25 8.33
N VAL A 238 -6.42 6.77 8.55
CA VAL A 238 -5.71 7.61 7.57
C VAL A 238 -5.36 6.79 6.32
N ASP A 239 -4.93 5.54 6.48
CA ASP A 239 -4.63 4.63 5.37
C ASP A 239 -5.85 4.35 4.50
N LEU A 240 -7.04 4.18 5.10
CA LEU A 240 -8.29 4.03 4.34
C LEU A 240 -8.58 5.24 3.46
N ILE A 241 -8.37 6.46 3.96
CA ILE A 241 -8.54 7.69 3.19
C ILE A 241 -7.45 7.79 2.12
N GLY A 242 -6.20 7.52 2.47
CA GLY A 242 -5.04 7.54 1.57
C GLY A 242 -5.20 6.58 0.39
N GLY A 243 -5.66 5.36 0.63
CA GLY A 243 -6.01 4.41 -0.43
C GLY A 243 -7.07 4.95 -1.39
N ARG A 244 -8.09 5.63 -0.85
CA ARG A 244 -9.12 6.28 -1.66
C ARG A 244 -8.58 7.44 -2.49
N VAL A 245 -7.73 8.27 -1.91
CA VAL A 245 -7.02 9.36 -2.61
C VAL A 245 -6.19 8.82 -3.77
N ALA A 246 -5.40 7.76 -3.53
CA ALA A 246 -4.58 7.13 -4.55
C ALA A 246 -5.42 6.57 -5.71
N THR A 247 -6.57 5.97 -5.41
CA THR A 247 -7.52 5.49 -6.43
C THR A 247 -8.05 6.65 -7.27
N PHE A 248 -8.56 7.72 -6.65
CA PHE A 248 -9.10 8.86 -7.39
C PHE A 248 -8.04 9.63 -8.19
N LYS A 249 -6.81 9.71 -7.68
CA LYS A 249 -5.70 10.26 -8.44
C LYS A 249 -5.50 9.47 -9.74
N ARG A 250 -5.36 8.14 -9.66
CA ARG A 250 -5.21 7.28 -10.84
C ARG A 250 -6.37 7.43 -11.81
N LEU A 251 -7.62 7.31 -11.32
CA LEU A 251 -8.80 7.45 -12.16
C LEU A 251 -8.85 8.82 -12.84
N SER A 252 -8.46 9.89 -12.13
CA SER A 252 -8.42 11.25 -12.71
C SER A 252 -7.33 11.41 -13.78
N ASP A 253 -6.22 10.68 -13.64
CA ASP A 253 -5.13 10.71 -14.62
C ASP A 253 -5.44 9.81 -15.82
N THR A 254 -6.35 8.84 -15.70
CA THR A 254 -6.77 7.91 -16.74
C THR A 254 -7.86 8.48 -17.66
N VAL A 255 -8.82 9.28 -17.14
CA VAL A 255 -9.96 9.79 -17.95
C VAL A 255 -9.48 10.50 -19.20
N GLY A 256 -9.94 10.02 -20.39
CA GLY A 256 -9.60 10.59 -21.70
C GLY A 256 -8.14 10.39 -22.08
N GLY A 257 -7.50 9.31 -21.60
CA GLY A 257 -6.18 8.91 -22.03
C GLY A 257 -6.22 8.26 -23.41
N ASP A 258 -5.28 8.69 -24.29
CA ASP A 258 -5.06 8.14 -25.63
C ASP A 258 -3.98 7.06 -25.59
#